data_9103019c24665116a91923d1895cca50
#
_entry.id   9103019c24665116a91923d1895cca50
#
_cell.length_a   1.000
_cell.length_b   1.000
_cell.length_c   1.000
_cell.angle_alpha   90.00
_cell.angle_beta   90.00
_cell.angle_gamma   90.00
#
_symmetry.space_group_name_H-M   'P 1'
#
loop_
_entity.id
_entity.type
_entity.pdbx_description
1 polymer ?
#
loop_
_entity_poly.entity_id
_entity_poly.type
_entity_poly.pdbx_seq_one_letter_code
_entity_poly.pdbx_strand_id
1 'polypeptide(L)'
;MKLRPIDKNRYRKHYKIVFAAIVIALIAISLGCSNLLINWLSSPDESHFTLNLAGFVVAVLSVAYTVYRLRDHPFMDEVVYVWNLKKQLNLIYRKQHKIEPLIEDNNVDAMVIMNYMYQGSKQLYELDDNTITMSDLAIKTSHLNTKLEEKELQLTTEDYYSGLLARF
;
A
#
# COMPACT_ATOMS: atom_id res chain seq x y z
N MET A 1 -1.56 13.18 0.09
CA MET A 1 -1.80 12.46 -1.19
C MET A 1 -3.27 12.67 -1.55
N LYS A 2 -3.57 13.13 -2.79
CA LYS A 2 -4.96 13.31 -3.24
C LYS A 2 -5.52 12.00 -3.80
N LEU A 3 -6.80 11.71 -3.52
CA LEU A 3 -7.50 10.61 -4.15
C LEU A 3 -7.79 10.97 -5.62
N ARG A 4 -7.61 9.99 -6.51
CA ARG A 4 -7.92 10.14 -7.94
C ARG A 4 -8.65 8.89 -8.47
N PRO A 5 -9.50 9.01 -9.49
CA PRO A 5 -10.12 7.85 -10.09
C PRO A 5 -9.06 6.95 -10.74
N ILE A 6 -9.20 5.64 -10.56
CA ILE A 6 -8.31 4.61 -11.10
C ILE A 6 -9.15 3.58 -11.87
N ASP A 7 -8.70 3.24 -13.07
CA ASP A 7 -9.29 2.12 -13.81
C ASP A 7 -8.92 0.79 -13.12
N LYS A 8 -9.93 0.13 -12.58
CA LYS A 8 -9.79 -1.12 -11.84
C LYS A 8 -9.18 -2.24 -12.68
N ASN A 9 -9.63 -2.38 -13.94
CA ASN A 9 -9.17 -3.46 -14.82
C ASN A 9 -7.70 -3.26 -15.19
N ARG A 10 -7.32 -2.02 -15.49
CA ARG A 10 -5.94 -1.65 -15.79
C ARG A 10 -5.03 -1.85 -14.59
N TYR A 11 -5.44 -1.37 -13.40
CA TYR A 11 -4.71 -1.60 -12.16
C TYR A 11 -4.48 -3.09 -11.89
N ARG A 12 -5.54 -3.92 -11.95
CA ARG A 12 -5.43 -5.36 -11.67
C ARG A 12 -4.53 -6.08 -12.67
N LYS A 13 -4.61 -5.72 -13.95
CA LYS A 13 -3.73 -6.27 -14.99
C LYS A 13 -2.27 -5.92 -14.72
N HIS A 14 -1.97 -4.64 -14.48
CA HIS A 14 -0.60 -4.17 -14.22
C HIS A 14 -0.05 -4.78 -12.94
N TYR A 15 -0.85 -4.80 -11.85
CA TYR A 15 -0.46 -5.42 -10.59
C TYR A 15 -0.09 -6.90 -10.75
N LYS A 16 -0.90 -7.70 -11.46
CA LYS A 16 -0.61 -9.13 -11.71
C LYS A 16 0.68 -9.32 -12.50
N ILE A 17 0.91 -8.50 -13.53
CA ILE A 17 2.13 -8.57 -14.34
C ILE A 17 3.35 -8.20 -13.50
N VAL A 18 3.30 -7.10 -12.76
CA VAL A 18 4.40 -6.65 -11.88
C VAL A 18 4.71 -7.71 -10.83
N PHE A 19 3.68 -8.25 -10.17
CA PHE A 19 3.85 -9.29 -9.16
C PHE A 19 4.50 -10.55 -9.74
N ALA A 20 3.99 -11.04 -10.87
CA ALA A 20 4.56 -12.22 -11.54
C ALA A 20 6.02 -11.97 -11.98
N ALA A 21 6.33 -10.80 -12.54
CA ALA A 21 7.68 -10.43 -12.93
C ALA A 21 8.65 -10.40 -11.74
N ILE A 22 8.21 -9.83 -10.59
CA ILE A 22 9.01 -9.83 -9.35
C ILE A 22 9.31 -11.27 -8.89
N VAL A 23 8.30 -12.13 -8.84
CA VAL A 23 8.47 -13.53 -8.40
C VAL A 23 9.42 -14.29 -9.32
N ILE A 24 9.22 -14.19 -10.64
CA ILE A 24 10.07 -14.85 -11.63
C ILE A 24 11.52 -14.34 -11.54
N ALA A 25 11.70 -13.01 -11.43
CA ALA A 25 13.03 -12.41 -11.31
C ALA A 25 13.74 -12.85 -10.03
N LEU A 26 13.04 -12.87 -8.87
CA LEU A 26 13.61 -13.35 -7.61
C LEU A 26 14.09 -14.80 -7.72
N ILE A 27 13.29 -15.68 -8.29
CA ILE A 27 13.67 -17.10 -8.48
C ILE A 27 14.87 -17.21 -9.43
N ALA A 28 14.80 -16.58 -10.61
CA ALA A 28 15.83 -16.70 -11.63
C ALA A 28 17.19 -16.13 -11.15
N ILE A 29 17.18 -14.94 -10.54
CA ILE A 29 18.41 -14.30 -10.04
C ILE A 29 18.97 -15.07 -8.84
N SER A 30 18.10 -15.49 -7.90
CA SER A 30 18.54 -16.26 -6.72
C SER A 30 19.23 -17.56 -7.12
N LEU A 31 18.58 -18.38 -7.97
CA LEU A 31 19.15 -19.64 -8.44
C LEU A 31 20.41 -19.43 -9.28
N GLY A 32 20.38 -18.44 -10.19
CA GLY A 32 21.53 -18.11 -11.03
C GLY A 32 22.75 -17.68 -10.21
N CYS A 33 22.57 -16.74 -9.30
CA CYS A 33 23.65 -16.28 -8.42
C CYS A 33 24.15 -17.38 -7.48
N SER A 34 23.24 -18.16 -6.89
CA SER A 34 23.63 -19.27 -6.02
C SER A 34 24.48 -20.30 -6.77
N ASN A 35 24.06 -20.72 -7.95
CA ASN A 35 24.82 -21.69 -8.76
C ASN A 35 26.20 -21.14 -9.16
N LEU A 36 26.30 -19.87 -9.54
CA LEU A 36 27.57 -19.24 -9.86
C LEU A 36 28.50 -19.22 -8.64
N LEU A 37 27.99 -18.83 -7.46
CA LEU A 37 28.78 -18.79 -6.24
C LEU A 37 29.25 -20.18 -5.79
N ILE A 38 28.38 -21.19 -5.90
CA ILE A 38 28.74 -22.58 -5.57
C ILE A 38 29.82 -23.08 -6.51
N ASN A 39 29.70 -22.87 -7.81
CA ASN A 39 30.69 -23.33 -8.76
C ASN A 39 32.07 -22.66 -8.61
N TRP A 40 32.13 -21.45 -8.08
CA TRP A 40 33.37 -20.68 -7.96
C TRP A 40 34.03 -20.79 -6.58
N LEU A 41 33.27 -20.97 -5.51
CA LEU A 41 33.73 -20.79 -4.13
C LEU A 41 33.53 -22.03 -3.25
N SER A 42 32.79 -23.05 -3.72
CA SER A 42 32.48 -24.21 -2.87
C SER A 42 33.43 -25.38 -3.09
N SER A 43 33.78 -26.04 -1.98
CA SER A 43 34.42 -27.35 -1.98
C SER A 43 33.36 -28.46 -1.98
N PRO A 44 33.64 -29.66 -2.54
CA PRO A 44 32.65 -30.74 -2.70
C PRO A 44 31.96 -31.20 -1.42
N ASP A 45 32.59 -31.03 -0.27
CA ASP A 45 32.12 -31.53 1.03
C ASP A 45 31.49 -30.47 1.94
N GLU A 46 31.28 -29.22 1.45
CA GLU A 46 30.73 -28.13 2.24
C GLU A 46 29.24 -27.90 2.06
N SER A 47 28.59 -27.43 3.13
CA SER A 47 27.19 -26.96 3.06
C SER A 47 27.09 -25.68 2.23
N HIS A 48 26.24 -25.69 1.20
CA HIS A 48 26.04 -24.53 0.32
C HIS A 48 25.03 -23.52 0.87
N PHE A 49 24.62 -23.62 2.14
CA PHE A 49 23.59 -22.75 2.73
C PHE A 49 23.97 -21.25 2.67
N THR A 50 25.20 -20.91 3.04
CA THR A 50 25.68 -19.50 3.03
C THR A 50 25.74 -18.93 1.63
N LEU A 51 26.14 -19.71 0.64
CA LEU A 51 26.19 -19.28 -0.77
C LEU A 51 24.79 -19.13 -1.37
N ASN A 52 23.87 -20.01 -1.01
CA ASN A 52 22.45 -19.89 -1.40
C ASN A 52 21.81 -18.64 -0.76
N LEU A 53 22.10 -18.39 0.52
CA LEU A 53 21.61 -17.17 1.21
C LEU A 53 22.18 -15.90 0.56
N ALA A 54 23.46 -15.89 0.22
CA ALA A 54 24.09 -14.77 -0.49
C ALA A 54 23.43 -14.53 -1.86
N GLY A 55 23.18 -15.58 -2.64
CA GLY A 55 22.47 -15.49 -3.93
C GLY A 55 21.06 -14.92 -3.77
N PHE A 56 20.33 -15.33 -2.73
CA PHE A 56 19.01 -14.79 -2.41
C PHE A 56 19.07 -13.30 -2.04
N VAL A 57 20.03 -12.89 -1.20
CA VAL A 57 20.21 -11.46 -0.82
C VAL A 57 20.49 -10.60 -2.05
N VAL A 58 21.36 -11.07 -2.96
CA VAL A 58 21.65 -10.38 -4.23
C VAL A 58 20.38 -10.24 -5.06
N ALA A 59 19.57 -11.30 -5.16
CA ALA A 59 18.30 -11.27 -5.89
C ALA A 59 17.34 -10.22 -5.31
N VAL A 60 17.15 -10.19 -3.98
CA VAL A 60 16.29 -9.23 -3.31
C VAL A 60 16.74 -7.79 -3.57
N LEU A 61 18.03 -7.49 -3.42
CA LEU A 61 18.57 -6.15 -3.65
C LEU A 61 18.43 -5.73 -5.12
N SER A 62 18.70 -6.63 -6.07
CA SER A 62 18.57 -6.36 -7.50
C SER A 62 17.13 -6.07 -7.90
N VAL A 63 16.18 -6.89 -7.43
CA VAL A 63 14.75 -6.69 -7.71
C VAL A 63 14.23 -5.43 -7.04
N ALA A 64 14.60 -5.17 -5.78
CA ALA A 64 14.21 -3.95 -5.08
C ALA A 64 14.72 -2.69 -5.81
N TYR A 65 15.98 -2.69 -6.25
CA TYR A 65 16.55 -1.61 -7.04
C TYR A 65 15.80 -1.42 -8.37
N THR A 66 15.49 -2.50 -9.07
CA THR A 66 14.76 -2.44 -10.35
C THR A 66 13.36 -1.86 -10.16
N VAL A 67 12.60 -2.33 -9.17
CA VAL A 67 11.27 -1.80 -8.84
C VAL A 67 11.35 -0.32 -8.47
N TYR A 68 12.35 0.07 -7.67
CA TYR A 68 12.59 1.48 -7.32
C TYR A 68 12.85 2.34 -8.55
N ARG A 69 13.66 1.87 -9.51
CA ARG A 69 13.97 2.58 -10.75
C ARG A 69 12.78 2.70 -11.69
N LEU A 70 11.91 1.69 -11.70
CA LEU A 70 10.73 1.64 -12.56
C LEU A 70 9.49 2.31 -11.96
N ARG A 71 9.53 2.76 -10.71
CA ARG A 71 8.36 3.31 -10.00
C ARG A 71 7.70 4.48 -10.70
N ASP A 72 8.48 5.30 -11.42
CA ASP A 72 8.00 6.51 -12.11
C ASP A 72 7.62 6.22 -13.59
N HIS A 73 7.67 4.94 -14.00
CA HIS A 73 7.28 4.53 -15.34
C HIS A 73 5.75 4.51 -15.48
N PRO A 74 5.16 4.97 -16.60
CA PRO A 74 3.69 5.03 -16.81
C PRO A 74 2.96 3.70 -16.55
N PHE A 75 3.61 2.56 -16.81
CA PHE A 75 3.06 1.23 -16.53
C PHE A 75 2.86 0.98 -15.01
N MET A 76 3.66 1.60 -14.17
CA MET A 76 3.63 1.44 -12.72
C MET A 76 2.69 2.43 -12.02
N ASP A 77 2.16 3.41 -12.74
CA ASP A 77 1.45 4.56 -12.17
C ASP A 77 0.29 4.15 -11.24
N GLU A 78 -0.59 3.25 -11.70
CA GLU A 78 -1.72 2.79 -10.88
C GLU A 78 -1.25 1.91 -9.71
N VAL A 79 -0.23 1.08 -9.95
CA VAL A 79 0.31 0.18 -8.93
C VAL A 79 0.97 0.99 -7.81
N VAL A 80 1.78 1.98 -8.16
CA VAL A 80 2.45 2.88 -7.22
C VAL A 80 1.43 3.75 -6.48
N TYR A 81 0.40 4.26 -7.20
CA TYR A 81 -0.68 5.01 -6.58
C TYR A 81 -1.37 4.20 -5.48
N VAL A 82 -1.81 2.97 -5.79
CA VAL A 82 -2.49 2.09 -4.83
C VAL A 82 -1.56 1.70 -3.68
N TRP A 83 -0.28 1.47 -3.95
CA TRP A 83 0.72 1.23 -2.91
C TRP A 83 0.83 2.42 -1.94
N ASN A 84 0.92 3.64 -2.47
CA ASN A 84 0.99 4.85 -1.66
C ASN A 84 -0.31 5.09 -0.88
N LEU A 85 -1.47 4.80 -1.48
CA LEU A 85 -2.76 4.86 -0.79
C LEU A 85 -2.80 3.87 0.38
N LYS A 86 -2.45 2.60 0.16
CA LYS A 86 -2.36 1.58 1.22
C LYS A 86 -1.42 2.02 2.35
N LYS A 87 -0.26 2.58 2.01
CA LYS A 87 0.69 3.11 3.01
C LYS A 87 0.06 4.24 3.83
N GLN A 88 -0.61 5.19 3.18
CA GLN A 88 -1.23 6.32 3.85
C GLN A 88 -2.38 5.88 4.75
N LEU A 89 -3.27 4.99 4.27
CA LEU A 89 -4.36 4.44 5.07
C LEU A 89 -3.85 3.64 6.27
N ASN A 90 -2.76 2.89 6.11
CA ASN A 90 -2.15 2.16 7.22
C ASN A 90 -1.60 3.11 8.32
N LEU A 91 -1.04 4.26 7.95
CA LEU A 91 -0.61 5.27 8.93
C LEU A 91 -1.79 5.81 9.74
N ILE A 92 -2.93 6.08 9.10
CA ILE A 92 -4.15 6.52 9.77
C ILE A 92 -4.72 5.39 10.64
N TYR A 93 -4.81 4.17 10.10
CA TYR A 93 -5.33 3.00 10.79
C TYR A 93 -4.63 2.74 12.14
N ARG A 94 -3.31 2.90 12.17
CA ARG A 94 -2.53 2.72 13.42
C ARG A 94 -2.91 3.71 14.53
N LYS A 95 -3.49 4.86 14.17
CA LYS A 95 -3.95 5.90 15.09
C LYS A 95 -5.47 5.99 15.21
N GLN A 96 -6.21 5.17 14.46
CA GLN A 96 -7.66 5.21 14.35
C GLN A 96 -8.36 5.18 15.72
N HIS A 97 -7.90 4.30 16.62
CA HIS A 97 -8.49 4.16 17.96
C HIS A 97 -8.43 5.44 18.81
N LYS A 98 -7.50 6.37 18.50
CA LYS A 98 -7.40 7.68 19.16
C LYS A 98 -8.20 8.75 18.44
N ILE A 99 -8.28 8.67 17.11
CA ILE A 99 -8.88 9.71 16.26
C ILE A 99 -10.39 9.53 16.14
N GLU A 100 -10.87 8.29 15.93
CA GLU A 100 -12.28 8.01 15.66
C GLU A 100 -13.22 8.47 16.78
N PRO A 101 -12.91 8.31 18.09
CA PRO A 101 -13.76 8.82 19.18
C PRO A 101 -13.91 10.35 19.18
N LEU A 102 -12.90 11.08 18.70
CA LEU A 102 -12.93 12.54 18.67
C LEU A 102 -13.92 13.12 17.65
N ILE A 103 -14.50 12.28 16.79
CA ILE A 103 -15.64 12.67 15.94
C ILE A 103 -16.84 13.07 16.83
N GLU A 104 -17.07 12.33 17.92
CA GLU A 104 -18.15 12.63 18.87
C GLU A 104 -17.93 13.96 19.58
N ASP A 105 -16.66 14.31 19.83
CA ASP A 105 -16.25 15.60 20.41
C ASP A 105 -16.25 16.75 19.39
N ASN A 106 -16.74 16.50 18.17
CA ASN A 106 -16.77 17.45 17.06
C ASN A 106 -15.39 18.03 16.67
N ASN A 107 -14.34 17.23 16.81
CA ASN A 107 -12.99 17.64 16.39
C ASN A 107 -12.87 17.61 14.86
N VAL A 108 -12.73 18.78 14.25
CA VAL A 108 -12.68 18.94 12.79
C VAL A 108 -11.48 18.22 12.18
N ASP A 109 -10.30 18.26 12.81
CA ASP A 109 -9.11 17.55 12.30
C ASP A 109 -9.34 16.03 12.27
N ALA A 110 -10.00 15.48 13.30
CA ALA A 110 -10.38 14.07 13.34
C ALA A 110 -11.37 13.72 12.22
N MET A 111 -12.38 14.56 11.99
CA MET A 111 -13.36 14.37 10.91
C MET A 111 -12.68 14.40 9.53
N VAL A 112 -11.74 15.33 9.27
CA VAL A 112 -10.96 15.40 8.03
C VAL A 112 -10.16 14.13 7.81
N ILE A 113 -9.45 13.65 8.83
CA ILE A 113 -8.64 12.43 8.74
C ILE A 113 -9.52 11.22 8.46
N MET A 114 -10.64 11.07 9.19
CA MET A 114 -11.51 9.91 9.04
C MET A 114 -12.31 9.94 7.73
N ASN A 115 -12.70 11.13 7.25
CA ASN A 115 -13.30 11.27 5.91
C ASN A 115 -12.33 10.76 4.83
N TYR A 116 -11.08 11.20 4.86
CA TYR A 116 -10.06 10.70 3.93
C TYR A 116 -9.85 9.19 4.06
N MET A 117 -9.78 8.68 5.29
CA MET A 117 -9.62 7.25 5.54
C MET A 117 -10.78 6.43 4.96
N TYR A 118 -12.02 6.85 5.18
CA TYR A 118 -13.20 6.11 4.71
C TYR A 118 -13.31 6.14 3.19
N GLN A 119 -13.12 7.31 2.56
CA GLN A 119 -13.16 7.43 1.11
C GLN A 119 -12.01 6.65 0.43
N GLY A 120 -10.80 6.74 0.98
CA GLY A 120 -9.65 5.98 0.49
C GLY A 120 -9.81 4.47 0.67
N SER A 121 -10.38 4.03 1.80
CA SER A 121 -10.69 2.61 2.05
C SER A 121 -11.76 2.10 1.10
N LYS A 122 -12.81 2.88 0.83
CA LYS A 122 -13.84 2.55 -0.15
C LYS A 122 -13.22 2.31 -1.52
N GLN A 123 -12.40 3.25 -2.00
CA GLN A 123 -11.69 3.11 -3.28
C GLN A 123 -10.83 1.84 -3.32
N LEU A 124 -10.09 1.57 -2.25
CA LEU A 124 -9.23 0.40 -2.16
C LEU A 124 -10.04 -0.91 -2.19
N TYR A 125 -11.15 -0.99 -1.45
CA TYR A 125 -12.01 -2.18 -1.42
C TYR A 125 -12.67 -2.42 -2.78
N GLU A 126 -13.09 -1.38 -3.48
CA GLU A 126 -13.61 -1.47 -4.85
C GLU A 126 -12.55 -2.01 -5.84
N LEU A 127 -11.29 -1.57 -5.72
CA LEU A 127 -10.18 -2.04 -6.55
C LEU A 127 -9.81 -3.51 -6.28
N ASP A 128 -9.86 -3.92 -5.01
CA ASP A 128 -9.46 -5.27 -4.58
C ASP A 128 -10.65 -6.28 -4.55
N ASP A 129 -11.88 -5.89 -4.96
CA ASP A 129 -13.13 -6.68 -4.86
C ASP A 129 -13.43 -7.15 -3.43
N ASN A 130 -13.04 -6.39 -2.42
CA ASN A 130 -13.33 -6.70 -1.04
C ASN A 130 -14.73 -6.21 -0.65
N THR A 131 -15.72 -7.09 -0.72
CA THR A 131 -17.11 -6.77 -0.38
C THR A 131 -17.43 -6.97 1.10
N ILE A 132 -16.62 -7.75 1.83
CA ILE A 132 -16.90 -8.16 3.22
C ILE A 132 -16.93 -6.97 4.17
N THR A 133 -15.97 -6.06 4.02
CA THR A 133 -15.81 -4.89 4.90
C THR A 133 -16.55 -3.64 4.41
N MET A 134 -17.22 -3.70 3.26
CA MET A 134 -17.92 -2.54 2.67
C MET A 134 -19.12 -2.10 3.49
N SER A 135 -19.88 -3.03 4.10
CA SER A 135 -21.05 -2.70 4.92
C SER A 135 -20.68 -1.94 6.19
N ASP A 136 -19.63 -2.39 6.91
CA ASP A 136 -19.12 -1.69 8.09
C ASP A 136 -18.59 -0.30 7.74
N LEU A 137 -17.83 -0.20 6.64
CA LEU A 137 -17.34 1.07 6.14
C LEU A 137 -18.49 2.03 5.77
N ALA A 138 -19.57 1.54 5.18
CA ALA A 138 -20.74 2.35 4.82
C ALA A 138 -21.42 2.91 6.07
N ILE A 139 -21.57 2.11 7.13
CA ILE A 139 -22.14 2.56 8.43
C ILE A 139 -21.28 3.69 9.00
N LYS A 140 -19.96 3.51 9.09
CA LYS A 140 -19.02 4.51 9.60
C LYS A 140 -19.05 5.79 8.77
N THR A 141 -19.10 5.67 7.45
CA THR A 141 -19.18 6.82 6.54
C THR A 141 -20.49 7.57 6.73
N SER A 142 -21.62 6.86 6.85
CA SER A 142 -22.94 7.48 7.10
C SER A 142 -22.96 8.22 8.42
N HIS A 143 -22.40 7.63 9.47
CA HIS A 143 -22.30 8.26 10.78
C HIS A 143 -21.48 9.56 10.73
N LEU A 144 -20.33 9.55 10.08
CA LEU A 144 -19.52 10.75 9.89
C LEU A 144 -20.28 11.82 9.09
N ASN A 145 -20.97 11.43 8.00
CA ASN A 145 -21.74 12.38 7.19
C ASN A 145 -22.85 13.05 8.01
N THR A 146 -23.57 12.31 8.86
CA THR A 146 -24.57 12.90 9.77
C THR A 146 -23.94 13.95 10.69
N LYS A 147 -22.75 13.67 11.25
CA LYS A 147 -22.02 14.65 12.08
C LYS A 147 -21.60 15.90 11.29
N LEU A 148 -21.18 15.72 10.02
CA LEU A 148 -20.82 16.85 9.16
C LEU A 148 -22.03 17.70 8.80
N GLU A 149 -23.19 17.09 8.53
CA GLU A 149 -24.46 17.78 8.27
C GLU A 149 -24.93 18.59 9.49
N GLU A 150 -24.89 17.99 10.70
CA GLU A 150 -25.22 18.67 11.96
C GLU A 150 -24.37 19.92 12.21
N LYS A 151 -23.17 19.97 11.66
CA LYS A 151 -22.21 21.10 11.80
C LYS A 151 -22.16 22.00 10.57
N GLU A 152 -22.95 21.74 9.54
CA GLU A 152 -22.91 22.44 8.26
C GLU A 152 -21.51 22.46 7.63
N LEU A 153 -20.69 21.42 7.91
CA LEU A 153 -19.34 21.28 7.40
C LEU A 153 -19.33 20.51 6.08
N GLN A 154 -18.65 21.05 5.08
CA GLN A 154 -18.38 20.38 3.81
C GLN A 154 -16.90 20.02 3.74
N LEU A 155 -16.59 18.73 3.93
CA LEU A 155 -15.24 18.21 3.86
C LEU A 155 -15.02 17.45 2.56
N THR A 156 -13.84 17.68 1.97
CA THR A 156 -13.36 16.94 0.81
C THR A 156 -12.15 16.08 1.19
N THR A 157 -11.79 15.14 0.36
CA THR A 157 -10.55 14.36 0.57
C THR A 157 -9.28 15.20 0.35
N GLU A 158 -9.41 16.40 -0.21
CA GLU A 158 -8.29 17.32 -0.43
C GLU A 158 -7.89 18.09 0.84
N ASP A 159 -8.79 18.17 1.83
CA ASP A 159 -8.52 18.84 3.10
C ASP A 159 -7.52 18.06 3.96
N TYR A 160 -7.33 16.76 3.64
CA TYR A 160 -6.38 15.92 4.34
C TYR A 160 -4.94 16.14 3.86
N TYR A 161 -4.03 16.34 4.81
CA TYR A 161 -2.59 16.30 4.63
C TYR A 161 -1.91 15.49 5.76
N SER A 162 -0.77 14.87 5.46
CA SER A 162 -0.12 13.93 6.40
C SER A 162 0.31 14.57 7.72
N GLY A 163 0.55 15.88 7.74
CA GLY A 163 0.88 16.63 8.96
C GLY A 163 -0.22 16.65 10.02
N LEU A 164 -1.50 16.48 9.62
CA LEU A 164 -2.62 16.40 10.58
C LEU A 164 -2.44 15.20 11.53
N LEU A 165 -1.90 14.08 11.05
CA LEU A 165 -1.65 12.90 11.88
C LEU A 165 -0.62 13.13 12.99
N ALA A 166 0.23 14.15 12.89
CA ALA A 166 1.21 14.45 13.93
C ALA A 166 0.57 15.05 15.21
N ARG A 167 -0.69 15.50 15.11
CA ARG A 167 -1.43 16.08 16.23
C ARG A 167 -2.03 15.01 17.16
N PHE A 168 -2.06 13.77 16.71
CA PHE A 168 -2.59 12.59 17.41
C PHE A 168 -1.49 11.56 17.63
#